data_82ab4a99bea1f1456aa4cb07698693a4
#
_entry.id   82ab4a99bea1f1456aa4cb07698693a4
#
_cell.length_a   1.000
_cell.length_b   1.000
_cell.length_c   1.000
_cell.angle_alpha   90.00
_cell.angle_beta   90.00
_cell.angle_gamma   90.00
#
_symmetry.space_group_name_H-M   'P 1'
#
loop_
_entity.id
_entity.type
_entity.pdbx_description
1 polymer ?
#
loop_
_entity_poly.entity_id
_entity_poly.type
_entity_poly.pdbx_seq_one_letter_code
_entity_poly.pdbx_strand_id
1 'polypeptide(L)'
;MRGKWEYYRCECIDNPENVHTMAKKNAFYAQSGGVTAVINASACGLIETARKHKDKIGKVYAGRNGIIGALTEDLIDTSKESDADIAALRFTPSGAFGSCRYKLKSLEANKREYERLIAVFKAHNIGYFFYNGGGDSADTCFKISQLSEALGYPLQAIHVPKTIDNDLPITDCCPGFGSVAKYVAVSTLEASFDVKSMAKTSTKIFVIEVMGRHAGWIAAAAGLLVDQDIPVVILFPEVVFDQKKFLARVDANVKKFGYCTIVVSEGCHYPDGRFLAEQGTTDAFGHAQLGGAAPVVANIIKDALGYKFHWAVADYLQRAARHIASKTDVKQAYQLGQAAVELALKGRNAVMPTIQRLSDVPYKNRIGVADLKDVANVEKFMPKDFISRDGFGITERCKRYLLPLIQGEDYPKYENGLPQYVTLKNLAVPKKLETFKV
;
A
#
# COMPACT_ATOMS: atom_id res chain seq x y z
N MET A 1 -38.46 5.53 -51.41
CA MET A 1 -37.10 5.93 -51.82
C MET A 1 -36.11 5.26 -50.89
N ARG A 2 -35.38 4.29 -51.39
CA ARG A 2 -34.38 3.52 -50.60
C ARG A 2 -33.03 4.13 -50.91
N GLY A 3 -32.37 4.74 -49.91
CA GLY A 3 -31.00 5.24 -50.01
C GLY A 3 -30.01 4.14 -49.65
N LYS A 4 -29.15 3.80 -50.59
CA LYS A 4 -28.01 2.89 -50.45
C LYS A 4 -26.91 3.56 -49.65
N TRP A 5 -26.40 2.87 -48.63
CA TRP A 5 -25.14 3.20 -47.96
C TRP A 5 -24.02 2.39 -48.60
N GLU A 6 -23.09 3.08 -49.29
CA GLU A 6 -21.85 2.49 -49.81
C GLU A 6 -20.81 2.37 -48.66
N TYR A 7 -20.36 1.12 -48.46
CA TYR A 7 -19.21 0.84 -47.60
C TYR A 7 -17.89 1.23 -48.32
N TYR A 8 -17.21 2.22 -47.79
CA TYR A 8 -15.79 2.45 -48.14
C TYR A 8 -14.94 1.35 -47.45
N ARG A 9 -14.39 0.47 -48.27
CA ARG A 9 -13.36 -0.49 -47.89
C ARG A 9 -12.03 0.27 -47.86
N CYS A 10 -11.48 0.46 -46.63
CA CYS A 10 -10.10 0.95 -46.50
C CYS A 10 -9.18 -0.25 -46.73
N GLU A 11 -8.51 -0.30 -47.84
CA GLU A 11 -7.43 -1.28 -48.10
C GLU A 11 -6.21 -0.82 -47.28
N CYS A 12 -5.93 -1.52 -46.19
CA CYS A 12 -4.65 -1.44 -45.49
C CYS A 12 -3.61 -2.16 -46.35
N ILE A 13 -2.72 -1.41 -46.95
CA ILE A 13 -1.53 -1.95 -47.59
C ILE A 13 -0.62 -2.43 -46.47
N ASP A 14 -0.62 -3.73 -46.22
CA ASP A 14 0.37 -4.43 -45.39
C ASP A 14 1.72 -4.38 -46.14
N ASN A 15 2.60 -3.51 -45.68
CA ASN A 15 3.99 -3.48 -46.11
C ASN A 15 4.81 -4.31 -45.07
N PRO A 16 5.27 -5.54 -45.42
CA PRO A 16 5.89 -6.46 -44.43
C PRO A 16 7.38 -6.14 -44.13
N GLU A 17 7.92 -5.01 -44.56
CA GLU A 17 9.37 -4.77 -44.50
C GLU A 17 9.86 -3.74 -43.46
N ASN A 18 9.11 -3.44 -42.40
CA ASN A 18 9.62 -2.62 -41.31
C ASN A 18 9.26 -3.19 -39.92
N VAL A 19 9.55 -4.47 -39.69
CA VAL A 19 9.72 -4.96 -38.33
C VAL A 19 11.09 -4.47 -37.83
N HIS A 20 11.19 -3.22 -37.44
CA HIS A 20 12.26 -2.78 -36.58
C HIS A 20 12.13 -3.60 -35.29
N THR A 21 12.95 -4.64 -35.14
CA THR A 21 13.16 -5.33 -33.86
C THR A 21 13.62 -4.24 -32.88
N MET A 22 12.69 -3.72 -32.10
CA MET A 22 13.03 -2.75 -31.07
C MET A 22 14.12 -3.35 -30.19
N ALA A 23 15.28 -2.71 -30.13
CA ALA A 23 16.40 -3.19 -29.33
C ALA A 23 15.92 -3.43 -27.91
N LYS A 24 16.19 -4.65 -27.43
CA LYS A 24 15.81 -5.11 -26.09
C LYS A 24 16.21 -4.11 -25.01
N LYS A 25 15.26 -3.64 -24.22
CA LYS A 25 15.45 -2.68 -23.13
C LYS A 25 15.50 -3.38 -21.79
N ASN A 26 16.21 -2.80 -20.83
CA ASN A 26 16.17 -3.21 -19.43
C ASN A 26 15.00 -2.54 -18.70
N ALA A 27 14.60 -3.12 -17.59
CA ALA A 27 13.61 -2.55 -16.67
C ALA A 27 14.29 -2.02 -15.40
N PHE A 28 13.76 -0.93 -14.89
CA PHE A 28 14.05 -0.44 -13.54
C PHE A 28 12.84 -0.68 -12.65
N TYR A 29 13.05 -1.20 -11.44
CA TYR A 29 12.05 -1.37 -10.41
C TYR A 29 12.51 -0.71 -9.12
N ALA A 30 11.62 -0.01 -8.41
CA ALA A 30 11.94 0.54 -7.11
C ALA A 30 10.74 0.51 -6.16
N GLN A 31 11.03 0.36 -4.87
CA GLN A 31 10.06 0.39 -3.77
C GLN A 31 10.11 1.76 -3.10
N SER A 32 8.94 2.30 -2.74
CA SER A 32 8.81 3.68 -2.27
C SER A 32 7.86 3.82 -1.09
N GLY A 33 8.24 4.68 -0.16
CA GLY A 33 7.47 5.01 1.04
C GLY A 33 7.46 3.93 2.10
N GLY A 34 6.44 3.93 2.95
CA GLY A 34 6.22 2.89 3.95
C GLY A 34 6.03 1.53 3.30
N VAL A 35 6.72 0.51 3.81
CA VAL A 35 6.64 -0.86 3.28
C VAL A 35 5.43 -1.61 3.83
N THR A 36 5.08 -2.75 3.23
CA THR A 36 3.96 -3.60 3.65
C THR A 36 4.38 -5.06 3.77
N ALA A 37 3.54 -5.88 4.36
CA ALA A 37 3.75 -7.33 4.42
C ALA A 37 3.79 -8.00 3.02
N VAL A 38 3.27 -7.34 1.98
CA VAL A 38 3.09 -7.91 0.63
C VAL A 38 3.80 -7.16 -0.49
N ILE A 39 4.55 -6.08 -0.20
CA ILE A 39 5.25 -5.29 -1.22
C ILE A 39 6.24 -6.15 -2.03
N ASN A 40 6.88 -7.13 -1.40
CA ASN A 40 7.77 -8.05 -2.07
C ASN A 40 7.03 -9.10 -2.91
N ALA A 41 5.75 -9.39 -2.63
CA ALA A 41 4.93 -10.21 -3.52
C ALA A 41 4.69 -9.50 -4.86
N SER A 42 4.51 -8.16 -4.85
CA SER A 42 4.46 -7.37 -6.10
C SER A 42 5.80 -7.41 -6.84
N ALA A 43 6.92 -7.26 -6.14
CA ALA A 43 8.26 -7.41 -6.73
C ALA A 43 8.48 -8.79 -7.36
N CYS A 44 8.08 -9.86 -6.66
CA CYS A 44 8.14 -11.23 -7.15
C CYS A 44 7.35 -11.38 -8.46
N GLY A 45 6.08 -10.99 -8.48
CA GLY A 45 5.22 -11.08 -9.67
C GLY A 45 5.78 -10.31 -10.86
N LEU A 46 6.36 -9.13 -10.63
CA LEU A 46 6.99 -8.30 -11.65
C LEU A 46 8.26 -8.95 -12.20
N ILE A 47 9.19 -9.37 -11.34
CA ILE A 47 10.48 -9.94 -11.76
C ILE A 47 10.29 -11.27 -12.49
N GLU A 48 9.43 -12.16 -11.95
CA GLU A 48 9.13 -13.44 -12.61
C GLU A 48 8.48 -13.25 -13.98
N THR A 49 7.57 -12.27 -14.12
CA THR A 49 6.93 -11.98 -15.40
C THR A 49 7.93 -11.39 -16.38
N ALA A 50 8.79 -10.46 -15.96
CA ALA A 50 9.85 -9.93 -16.80
C ALA A 50 10.82 -11.05 -17.28
N ARG A 51 11.15 -12.02 -16.41
CA ARG A 51 11.97 -13.19 -16.77
C ARG A 51 11.33 -14.09 -17.82
N LYS A 52 9.99 -14.15 -17.90
CA LYS A 52 9.26 -14.89 -18.94
C LYS A 52 9.34 -14.21 -20.31
N HIS A 53 9.58 -12.91 -20.36
CA HIS A 53 9.65 -12.09 -21.56
C HIS A 53 11.07 -11.62 -21.88
N LYS A 54 12.04 -12.55 -21.81
CA LYS A 54 13.46 -12.25 -22.05
C LYS A 54 13.76 -11.81 -23.49
N ASP A 55 12.85 -12.03 -24.41
CA ASP A 55 12.88 -11.53 -25.77
C ASP A 55 12.69 -10.00 -25.86
N LYS A 56 11.90 -9.42 -24.95
CA LYS A 56 11.56 -7.97 -24.92
C LYS A 56 12.26 -7.22 -23.80
N ILE A 57 12.32 -7.81 -22.60
CA ILE A 57 12.96 -7.22 -21.41
C ILE A 57 14.32 -7.90 -21.19
N GLY A 58 15.39 -7.10 -21.11
CA GLY A 58 16.74 -7.59 -20.85
C GLY A 58 16.90 -8.07 -19.41
N LYS A 59 17.19 -7.14 -18.54
CA LYS A 59 17.34 -7.35 -17.12
C LYS A 59 16.38 -6.45 -16.36
N VAL A 60 16.01 -6.88 -15.16
CA VAL A 60 15.35 -6.01 -14.18
C VAL A 60 16.43 -5.53 -13.21
N TYR A 61 16.68 -4.23 -13.18
CA TYR A 61 17.51 -3.58 -12.18
C TYR A 61 16.63 -3.00 -11.08
N ALA A 62 16.92 -3.35 -9.83
CA ALA A 62 16.23 -2.73 -8.70
C ALA A 62 17.03 -1.53 -8.17
N GLY A 63 16.36 -0.43 -7.86
CA GLY A 63 16.99 0.73 -7.21
C GLY A 63 17.21 0.44 -5.72
N ARG A 64 18.46 0.46 -5.24
CA ARG A 64 18.74 0.35 -3.82
C ARG A 64 18.18 1.58 -3.10
N ASN A 65 17.34 1.34 -2.10
CA ASN A 65 16.63 2.42 -1.41
C ASN A 65 15.78 3.30 -2.34
N GLY A 66 14.99 2.67 -3.22
CA GLY A 66 14.00 3.35 -4.03
C GLY A 66 14.61 4.20 -5.15
N ILE A 67 14.02 5.40 -5.37
CA ILE A 67 14.45 6.31 -6.44
C ILE A 67 15.86 6.89 -6.17
N ILE A 68 16.29 6.93 -4.92
CA ILE A 68 17.65 7.35 -4.56
C ILE A 68 18.67 6.45 -5.25
N GLY A 69 18.41 5.15 -5.33
CA GLY A 69 19.26 4.21 -6.06
C GLY A 69 19.40 4.54 -7.54
N ALA A 70 18.34 5.07 -8.18
CA ALA A 70 18.46 5.56 -9.55
C ALA A 70 19.29 6.84 -9.63
N LEU A 71 19.08 7.81 -8.74
CA LEU A 71 19.83 9.08 -8.70
C LEU A 71 21.33 8.86 -8.46
N THR A 72 21.67 7.98 -7.52
CA THR A 72 23.06 7.67 -7.15
C THR A 72 23.70 6.58 -8.01
N GLU A 73 22.92 6.04 -8.98
CA GLU A 73 23.34 4.89 -9.81
C GLU A 73 23.72 3.65 -8.96
N ASP A 74 23.00 3.44 -7.86
CA ASP A 74 23.13 2.24 -7.01
C ASP A 74 22.02 1.25 -7.40
N LEU A 75 22.29 0.52 -8.48
CA LEU A 75 21.36 -0.43 -9.08
C LEU A 75 21.74 -1.85 -8.68
N ILE A 76 20.75 -2.67 -8.39
CA ILE A 76 20.87 -4.09 -8.06
C ILE A 76 20.51 -4.92 -9.28
N ASP A 77 21.36 -5.87 -9.69
CA ASP A 77 21.07 -6.79 -10.78
C ASP A 77 20.27 -8.00 -10.28
N THR A 78 18.95 -7.95 -10.40
CA THR A 78 18.07 -9.06 -9.96
C THR A 78 18.30 -10.35 -10.74
N SER A 79 18.97 -10.33 -11.90
CA SER A 79 19.30 -11.54 -12.65
C SER A 79 20.37 -12.42 -11.96
N LYS A 80 21.01 -11.89 -10.92
CA LYS A 80 21.98 -12.59 -10.09
C LYS A 80 21.36 -13.37 -8.93
N GLU A 81 20.08 -13.15 -8.69
CA GLU A 81 19.29 -13.93 -7.74
C GLU A 81 18.74 -15.19 -8.42
N SER A 82 18.66 -16.30 -7.69
CA SER A 82 18.06 -17.53 -8.19
C SER A 82 16.54 -17.37 -8.37
N ASP A 83 15.92 -18.23 -9.18
CA ASP A 83 14.46 -18.23 -9.32
C ASP A 83 13.78 -18.60 -7.98
N ALA A 84 14.41 -19.44 -7.17
CA ALA A 84 13.92 -19.79 -5.83
C ALA A 84 13.95 -18.58 -4.87
N ASP A 85 15.04 -17.79 -4.88
CA ASP A 85 15.13 -16.58 -4.04
C ASP A 85 14.09 -15.52 -4.46
N ILE A 86 13.88 -15.33 -5.76
CA ILE A 86 12.83 -14.43 -6.25
C ILE A 86 11.44 -14.92 -5.86
N ALA A 87 11.16 -16.22 -5.98
CA ALA A 87 9.88 -16.80 -5.55
C ALA A 87 9.66 -16.64 -4.03
N ALA A 88 10.73 -16.75 -3.22
CA ALA A 88 10.68 -16.60 -1.77
C ALA A 88 10.37 -15.14 -1.32
N LEU A 89 10.57 -14.14 -2.19
CA LEU A 89 10.14 -12.76 -1.94
C LEU A 89 8.64 -12.68 -1.63
N ARG A 90 7.84 -13.54 -2.21
CA ARG A 90 6.40 -13.60 -1.94
C ARG A 90 6.09 -13.77 -0.46
N PHE A 91 6.96 -14.44 0.29
CA PHE A 91 6.79 -14.73 1.71
C PHE A 91 7.60 -13.81 2.63
N THR A 92 8.38 -12.89 2.07
CA THR A 92 9.29 -12.02 2.82
C THR A 92 8.68 -10.63 3.01
N PRO A 93 8.54 -10.13 4.25
CA PRO A 93 7.99 -8.80 4.54
C PRO A 93 8.95 -7.69 4.13
N SER A 94 8.45 -6.46 4.17
CA SER A 94 9.22 -5.22 3.98
C SER A 94 9.81 -5.09 2.57
N GLY A 95 10.75 -4.16 2.38
CA GLY A 95 11.34 -3.88 1.07
C GLY A 95 12.66 -4.60 0.85
N ALA A 96 12.70 -5.67 0.05
CA ALA A 96 13.90 -6.46 -0.20
C ALA A 96 15.04 -5.69 -0.87
N PHE A 97 14.71 -4.60 -1.58
CA PHE A 97 15.67 -3.72 -2.25
C PHE A 97 15.88 -2.40 -1.49
N GLY A 98 15.30 -2.26 -0.30
CA GLY A 98 15.19 -1.01 0.42
C GLY A 98 14.12 -0.09 -0.17
N SER A 99 13.71 0.88 0.62
CA SER A 99 12.71 1.90 0.26
C SER A 99 13.19 3.27 0.72
N CYS A 100 12.63 4.34 0.15
CA CYS A 100 12.92 5.69 0.61
C CYS A 100 11.66 6.55 0.69
N ARG A 101 11.71 7.57 1.53
CA ARG A 101 10.78 8.68 1.56
C ARG A 101 11.46 9.88 0.89
N TYR A 102 11.45 9.88 -0.46
CA TYR A 102 12.04 10.93 -1.27
C TYR A 102 11.03 11.41 -2.31
N LYS A 103 10.67 12.68 -2.25
CA LYS A 103 9.70 13.30 -3.14
C LYS A 103 10.43 14.18 -4.16
N LEU A 104 10.37 13.79 -5.43
CA LEU A 104 10.77 14.66 -6.52
C LEU A 104 9.75 15.81 -6.62
N LYS A 105 10.22 17.06 -6.48
CA LYS A 105 9.39 18.27 -6.59
C LYS A 105 8.99 18.50 -8.05
N SER A 106 8.55 19.72 -8.40
CA SER A 106 8.27 20.08 -9.78
C SER A 106 9.53 20.00 -10.66
N LEU A 107 9.33 19.93 -11.97
CA LEU A 107 10.44 19.86 -12.93
C LEU A 107 11.39 21.05 -12.79
N GLU A 108 10.83 22.25 -12.58
CA GLU A 108 11.61 23.48 -12.44
C GLU A 108 12.48 23.44 -11.18
N ALA A 109 11.95 22.91 -10.07
CA ALA A 109 12.66 22.84 -8.79
C ALA A 109 13.73 21.74 -8.74
N ASN A 110 13.54 20.63 -9.47
CA ASN A 110 14.42 19.46 -9.43
C ASN A 110 14.97 19.04 -10.81
N LYS A 111 15.10 19.98 -11.74
CA LYS A 111 15.57 19.72 -13.13
C LYS A 111 16.83 18.84 -13.16
N ARG A 112 17.83 19.16 -12.34
CA ARG A 112 19.11 18.41 -12.24
C ARG A 112 18.90 16.94 -11.88
N GLU A 113 17.99 16.63 -10.98
CA GLU A 113 17.71 15.26 -10.56
C GLU A 113 16.99 14.47 -11.65
N TYR A 114 16.06 15.10 -12.34
CA TYR A 114 15.38 14.50 -13.47
C TYR A 114 16.31 14.22 -14.65
N GLU A 115 17.17 15.18 -15.00
CA GLU A 115 18.22 14.99 -16.02
C GLU A 115 19.15 13.83 -15.63
N ARG A 116 19.51 13.73 -14.33
CA ARG A 116 20.30 12.63 -13.79
C ARG A 116 19.59 11.29 -13.95
N LEU A 117 18.31 11.19 -13.61
CA LEU A 117 17.53 9.96 -13.78
C LEU A 117 17.57 9.49 -15.24
N ILE A 118 17.30 10.38 -16.20
CA ILE A 118 17.33 10.05 -17.63
C ILE A 118 18.75 9.66 -18.07
N ALA A 119 19.79 10.32 -17.57
CA ALA A 119 21.17 9.94 -17.88
C ALA A 119 21.49 8.51 -17.39
N VAL A 120 21.09 8.14 -16.17
CA VAL A 120 21.25 6.79 -15.64
C VAL A 120 20.45 5.78 -16.48
N PHE A 121 19.21 6.09 -16.82
CA PHE A 121 18.37 5.20 -17.63
C PHE A 121 18.95 4.98 -19.03
N LYS A 122 19.48 6.02 -19.67
CA LYS A 122 20.21 5.91 -20.94
C LYS A 122 21.46 5.03 -20.81
N ALA A 123 22.29 5.30 -19.79
CA ALA A 123 23.54 4.56 -19.56
C ALA A 123 23.32 3.07 -19.35
N HIS A 124 22.23 2.68 -18.71
CA HIS A 124 21.87 1.29 -18.41
C HIS A 124 20.83 0.70 -19.37
N ASN A 125 20.53 1.39 -20.48
CA ASN A 125 19.55 0.96 -21.50
C ASN A 125 18.18 0.59 -20.88
N ILE A 126 17.70 1.38 -19.90
CA ILE A 126 16.42 1.19 -19.24
C ILE A 126 15.32 1.84 -20.07
N GLY A 127 14.32 1.06 -20.48
CA GLY A 127 13.15 1.54 -21.23
C GLY A 127 11.83 1.29 -20.50
N TYR A 128 11.86 0.56 -19.38
CA TYR A 128 10.70 0.28 -18.54
C TYR A 128 10.97 0.78 -17.13
N PHE A 129 10.09 1.61 -16.61
CA PHE A 129 10.19 2.15 -15.26
C PHE A 129 8.99 1.68 -14.42
N PHE A 130 9.24 0.91 -13.38
CA PHE A 130 8.24 0.40 -12.45
C PHE A 130 8.46 0.98 -11.07
N TYR A 131 7.49 1.72 -10.55
CA TYR A 131 7.62 2.35 -9.24
C TYR A 131 6.51 1.89 -8.29
N ASN A 132 6.90 1.13 -7.27
CA ASN A 132 5.97 0.47 -6.34
C ASN A 132 5.80 1.34 -5.09
N GLY A 133 4.63 1.98 -4.94
CA GLY A 133 4.40 2.90 -3.85
C GLY A 133 2.97 3.42 -3.71
N GLY A 134 2.80 4.45 -2.89
CA GLY A 134 1.55 5.15 -2.63
C GLY A 134 1.31 6.34 -3.56
N GLY A 135 0.47 7.31 -3.14
CA GLY A 135 0.07 8.47 -3.93
C GLY A 135 1.23 9.35 -4.40
N ASP A 136 2.18 9.69 -3.52
CA ASP A 136 3.39 10.45 -3.89
C ASP A 136 4.26 9.71 -4.92
N SER A 137 4.25 8.37 -4.87
CA SER A 137 4.98 7.56 -5.85
C SER A 137 4.28 7.52 -7.19
N ALA A 138 2.94 7.57 -7.20
CA ALA A 138 2.15 7.71 -8.42
C ALA A 138 2.44 9.05 -9.11
N ASP A 139 2.49 10.15 -8.34
CA ASP A 139 2.87 11.48 -8.83
C ASP A 139 4.29 11.49 -9.41
N THR A 140 5.26 10.90 -8.70
CA THR A 140 6.64 10.75 -9.20
C THR A 140 6.69 9.96 -10.51
N CYS A 141 5.96 8.83 -10.58
CA CYS A 141 5.90 8.00 -11.79
C CYS A 141 5.29 8.77 -12.97
N PHE A 142 4.23 9.55 -12.73
CA PHE A 142 3.60 10.40 -13.72
C PHE A 142 4.54 11.47 -14.24
N LYS A 143 5.25 12.19 -13.37
CA LYS A 143 6.25 13.20 -13.73
C LYS A 143 7.39 12.60 -14.56
N ILE A 144 7.90 11.42 -14.20
CA ILE A 144 8.96 10.73 -14.96
C ILE A 144 8.46 10.37 -16.36
N SER A 145 7.22 9.93 -16.52
CA SER A 145 6.66 9.63 -17.84
C SER A 145 6.68 10.86 -18.76
N GLN A 146 6.16 11.98 -18.27
CA GLN A 146 6.11 13.25 -19.02
C GLN A 146 7.50 13.75 -19.37
N LEU A 147 8.42 13.72 -18.41
CA LEU A 147 9.76 14.23 -18.60
C LEU A 147 10.60 13.38 -19.55
N SER A 148 10.45 12.06 -19.48
CA SER A 148 11.19 11.17 -20.39
C SER A 148 10.89 11.46 -21.86
N GLU A 149 9.65 11.80 -22.17
CA GLU A 149 9.23 12.24 -23.50
C GLU A 149 9.85 13.59 -23.84
N ALA A 150 9.74 14.59 -22.94
CA ALA A 150 10.27 15.94 -23.14
C ALA A 150 11.80 15.96 -23.34
N LEU A 151 12.53 15.04 -22.70
CA LEU A 151 14.00 14.89 -22.84
C LEU A 151 14.42 13.95 -23.99
N GLY A 152 13.50 13.54 -24.85
CA GLY A 152 13.77 12.68 -26.00
C GLY A 152 14.25 11.27 -25.64
N TYR A 153 13.82 10.76 -24.49
CA TYR A 153 14.06 9.39 -24.06
C TYR A 153 12.77 8.75 -23.53
N PRO A 154 11.80 8.50 -24.40
CA PRO A 154 10.53 7.91 -23.96
C PRO A 154 10.73 6.53 -23.34
N LEU A 155 10.06 6.29 -22.20
CA LEU A 155 10.03 5.02 -21.50
C LEU A 155 8.61 4.70 -21.05
N GLN A 156 8.31 3.41 -20.81
CA GLN A 156 7.04 3.01 -20.23
C GLN A 156 7.15 3.12 -18.70
N ALA A 157 6.48 4.11 -18.14
CA ALA A 157 6.38 4.33 -16.70
C ALA A 157 5.07 3.76 -16.16
N ILE A 158 5.17 2.75 -15.34
CA ILE A 158 4.05 2.05 -14.72
C ILE A 158 4.17 2.15 -13.20
N HIS A 159 3.13 2.69 -12.56
CA HIS A 159 3.04 2.68 -11.10
C HIS A 159 2.48 1.34 -10.61
N VAL A 160 3.16 0.70 -9.67
CA VAL A 160 2.67 -0.52 -9.01
C VAL A 160 2.06 -0.10 -7.68
N PRO A 161 0.73 -0.26 -7.47
CA PRO A 161 0.08 0.26 -6.28
C PRO A 161 0.50 -0.49 -5.03
N LYS A 162 0.72 0.24 -3.95
CA LYS A 162 1.03 -0.25 -2.62
C LYS A 162 0.70 0.82 -1.58
N THR A 163 -0.14 0.52 -0.62
CA THR A 163 -0.29 1.25 0.65
C THR A 163 -1.17 0.44 1.60
N ILE A 164 -0.89 0.50 2.90
CA ILE A 164 -1.78 -0.04 3.93
C ILE A 164 -2.99 0.87 4.16
N ASP A 165 -2.89 2.14 3.80
CA ASP A 165 -3.91 3.16 4.08
C ASP A 165 -5.14 3.04 3.17
N ASN A 166 -5.05 2.22 2.11
CA ASN A 166 -6.13 1.98 1.14
C ASN A 166 -6.66 3.24 0.45
N ASP A 167 -5.79 4.23 0.30
CA ASP A 167 -6.10 5.61 -0.10
C ASP A 167 -5.89 5.92 -1.59
N LEU A 168 -5.39 4.98 -2.41
CA LEU A 168 -5.28 5.18 -3.85
C LEU A 168 -6.66 5.10 -4.52
N PRO A 169 -7.02 6.09 -5.38
CA PRO A 169 -8.29 6.10 -6.09
C PRO A 169 -8.34 5.05 -7.22
N ILE A 170 -9.53 4.84 -7.79
CA ILE A 170 -9.80 3.99 -8.98
C ILE A 170 -9.49 2.50 -8.76
N THR A 171 -8.89 2.10 -7.66
CA THR A 171 -8.72 0.70 -7.28
C THR A 171 -9.65 0.35 -6.11
N ASP A 172 -10.23 -0.85 -6.13
CA ASP A 172 -11.07 -1.33 -5.03
C ASP A 172 -10.30 -1.34 -3.71
N CYS A 173 -9.14 -1.97 -3.71
CA CYS A 173 -8.23 -2.02 -2.56
C CYS A 173 -6.78 -1.91 -3.01
N CYS A 174 -5.92 -1.56 -2.05
CA CYS A 174 -4.49 -1.42 -2.26
C CYS A 174 -3.74 -2.59 -1.64
N PRO A 175 -2.73 -3.18 -2.31
CA PRO A 175 -1.88 -4.20 -1.70
C PRO A 175 -1.20 -3.71 -0.42
N GLY A 176 -1.34 -4.48 0.63
CA GLY A 176 -0.95 -4.16 2.00
C GLY A 176 -2.15 -3.96 2.92
N PHE A 177 -3.26 -3.40 2.41
CA PHE A 177 -4.44 -3.11 3.21
C PHE A 177 -5.12 -4.39 3.73
N GLY A 178 -5.34 -5.40 2.88
CA GLY A 178 -6.01 -6.64 3.31
C GLY A 178 -5.26 -7.35 4.44
N SER A 179 -3.94 -7.32 4.42
CA SER A 179 -3.10 -7.92 5.46
C SER A 179 -3.10 -7.10 6.75
N VAL A 180 -3.02 -5.77 6.70
CA VAL A 180 -3.10 -4.94 7.90
C VAL A 180 -4.50 -5.00 8.53
N ALA A 181 -5.56 -5.04 7.71
CA ALA A 181 -6.93 -5.21 8.20
C ALA A 181 -7.09 -6.54 8.95
N LYS A 182 -6.53 -7.64 8.42
CA LYS A 182 -6.49 -8.93 9.11
C LYS A 182 -5.73 -8.86 10.43
N TYR A 183 -4.53 -8.25 10.42
CA TYR A 183 -3.73 -8.06 11.63
C TYR A 183 -4.51 -7.30 12.71
N VAL A 184 -5.12 -6.18 12.37
CA VAL A 184 -5.87 -5.35 13.33
C VAL A 184 -7.09 -6.10 13.87
N ALA A 185 -7.86 -6.77 13.01
CA ALA A 185 -9.01 -7.55 13.45
C ALA A 185 -8.59 -8.67 14.43
N VAL A 186 -7.56 -9.46 14.09
CA VAL A 186 -7.09 -10.57 14.94
C VAL A 186 -6.49 -10.05 16.24
N SER A 187 -5.58 -9.06 16.19
CA SER A 187 -4.95 -8.52 17.40
C SER A 187 -5.99 -7.87 18.34
N THR A 188 -7.01 -7.20 17.79
CA THR A 188 -8.11 -6.65 18.60
C THR A 188 -8.94 -7.76 19.25
N LEU A 189 -9.21 -8.84 18.51
CA LEU A 189 -9.94 -10.00 19.02
C LEU A 189 -9.20 -10.64 20.20
N GLU A 190 -7.92 -10.97 20.00
CA GLU A 190 -7.08 -11.64 21.02
C GLU A 190 -6.93 -10.77 22.28
N ALA A 191 -6.65 -9.46 22.10
CA ALA A 191 -6.60 -8.52 23.22
C ALA A 191 -7.95 -8.40 23.94
N SER A 192 -9.07 -8.48 23.22
CA SER A 192 -10.41 -8.46 23.81
C SER A 192 -10.68 -9.70 24.67
N PHE A 193 -10.21 -10.89 24.25
CA PHE A 193 -10.31 -12.10 25.06
C PHE A 193 -9.48 -12.01 26.33
N ASP A 194 -8.26 -11.45 26.27
CA ASP A 194 -7.41 -11.25 27.42
C ASP A 194 -8.08 -10.32 28.44
N VAL A 195 -8.52 -9.14 28.02
CA VAL A 195 -9.22 -8.18 28.90
C VAL A 195 -10.50 -8.79 29.48
N LYS A 196 -11.32 -9.46 28.67
CA LYS A 196 -12.53 -10.16 29.11
C LYS A 196 -12.24 -11.13 30.24
N SER A 197 -11.12 -11.86 30.17
CA SER A 197 -10.76 -12.89 31.17
C SER A 197 -10.51 -12.32 32.55
N MET A 198 -10.03 -11.06 32.66
CA MET A 198 -9.69 -10.42 33.93
C MET A 198 -10.59 -9.24 34.31
N ALA A 199 -11.56 -8.88 33.49
CA ALA A 199 -12.36 -7.66 33.62
C ALA A 199 -13.15 -7.57 34.92
N LYS A 200 -13.52 -8.73 35.56
CA LYS A 200 -14.27 -8.76 36.83
C LYS A 200 -13.51 -8.10 37.98
N THR A 201 -12.22 -8.31 38.06
CA THR A 201 -11.40 -7.89 39.23
C THR A 201 -10.26 -6.92 38.86
N SER A 202 -9.96 -6.68 37.57
CA SER A 202 -8.82 -5.94 37.17
C SER A 202 -9.13 -5.00 36.00
N THR A 203 -8.38 -5.11 34.90
CA THR A 203 -8.44 -4.25 33.70
C THR A 203 -9.78 -4.40 32.98
N LYS A 204 -10.41 -3.28 32.67
CA LYS A 204 -11.69 -3.23 31.94
C LYS A 204 -11.55 -2.65 30.54
N ILE A 205 -10.47 -1.94 30.28
CA ILE A 205 -10.24 -1.19 29.04
C ILE A 205 -8.93 -1.62 28.41
N PHE A 206 -8.96 -1.90 27.10
CA PHE A 206 -7.78 -1.97 26.27
C PHE A 206 -7.91 -1.01 25.09
N VAL A 207 -6.87 -0.23 24.82
CA VAL A 207 -6.83 0.70 23.69
C VAL A 207 -5.72 0.29 22.76
N ILE A 208 -6.02 0.09 21.48
CA ILE A 208 -5.01 -0.13 20.43
C ILE A 208 -5.01 1.05 19.44
N GLU A 209 -3.84 1.63 19.24
CA GLU A 209 -3.61 2.64 18.21
C GLU A 209 -3.16 2.01 16.91
N VAL A 210 -3.77 2.45 15.81
CA VAL A 210 -3.46 2.01 14.45
C VAL A 210 -3.15 3.19 13.55
N MET A 211 -2.40 2.95 12.48
CA MET A 211 -2.14 3.94 11.44
C MET A 211 -3.42 4.32 10.70
N GLY A 212 -3.37 5.44 9.99
CA GLY A 212 -4.50 6.00 9.24
C GLY A 212 -4.68 7.47 9.54
N ARG A 213 -3.87 8.33 8.92
CA ARG A 213 -3.89 9.79 9.19
C ARG A 213 -5.16 10.45 8.73
N HIS A 214 -5.59 10.17 7.48
CA HIS A 214 -6.71 10.87 6.84
C HIS A 214 -7.93 9.98 6.64
N ALA A 215 -7.73 8.66 6.65
CA ALA A 215 -8.79 7.69 6.41
C ALA A 215 -8.75 6.53 7.39
N GLY A 216 -9.89 6.17 7.93
CA GLY A 216 -10.07 5.17 8.98
C GLY A 216 -10.19 3.72 8.49
N TRP A 217 -9.75 3.43 7.27
CA TRP A 217 -9.85 2.11 6.68
C TRP A 217 -9.25 1.00 7.56
N ILE A 218 -8.08 1.26 8.17
CA ILE A 218 -7.38 0.29 9.04
C ILE A 218 -8.16 0.08 10.33
N ALA A 219 -8.59 1.18 10.98
CA ALA A 219 -9.36 1.10 12.21
C ALA A 219 -10.71 0.39 12.00
N ALA A 220 -11.35 0.58 10.83
CA ALA A 220 -12.60 -0.06 10.48
C ALA A 220 -12.55 -1.59 10.53
N ALA A 221 -11.37 -2.21 10.34
CA ALA A 221 -11.21 -3.66 10.38
C ALA A 221 -11.60 -4.26 11.74
N ALA A 222 -11.43 -3.53 12.83
CA ALA A 222 -11.86 -3.96 14.16
C ALA A 222 -13.38 -4.12 14.28
N GLY A 223 -14.15 -3.44 13.43
CA GLY A 223 -15.60 -3.58 13.36
C GLY A 223 -16.10 -4.95 12.89
N LEU A 224 -15.23 -5.76 12.28
CA LEU A 224 -15.53 -7.13 11.90
C LEU A 224 -15.82 -8.05 13.13
N LEU A 225 -15.48 -7.59 14.33
CA LEU A 225 -15.65 -8.33 15.57
C LEU A 225 -17.06 -8.21 16.19
N VAL A 226 -17.90 -7.32 15.66
CA VAL A 226 -19.23 -7.06 16.24
C VAL A 226 -20.13 -8.29 16.29
N ASP A 227 -19.99 -9.19 15.33
CA ASP A 227 -20.76 -10.45 15.29
C ASP A 227 -20.30 -11.49 16.31
N GLN A 228 -19.17 -11.26 16.99
CA GLN A 228 -18.65 -12.14 18.03
C GLN A 228 -18.96 -11.63 19.43
N ASP A 229 -19.90 -10.67 19.56
CA ASP A 229 -20.27 -10.01 20.82
C ASP A 229 -19.06 -9.36 21.54
N ILE A 230 -18.09 -8.89 20.77
CA ILE A 230 -16.94 -8.14 21.29
C ILE A 230 -17.30 -6.65 21.34
N PRO A 231 -17.26 -6.01 22.53
CA PRO A 231 -17.59 -4.59 22.68
C PRO A 231 -16.44 -3.70 22.19
N VAL A 232 -16.38 -3.46 20.88
CA VAL A 232 -15.39 -2.57 20.26
C VAL A 232 -15.97 -1.18 20.07
N VAL A 233 -15.16 -0.16 20.36
CA VAL A 233 -15.39 1.25 20.02
C VAL A 233 -14.28 1.68 19.08
N ILE A 234 -14.64 2.21 17.92
CA ILE A 234 -13.68 2.66 16.91
C ILE A 234 -13.70 4.19 16.84
N LEU A 235 -12.53 4.80 16.88
CA LEU A 235 -12.34 6.24 16.70
C LEU A 235 -11.70 6.47 15.31
N PHE A 236 -12.49 7.08 14.43
CA PHE A 236 -12.16 7.32 13.03
C PHE A 236 -11.62 8.74 12.80
N PRO A 237 -10.69 8.95 11.85
CA PRO A 237 -10.29 10.30 11.44
C PRO A 237 -11.44 11.06 10.75
N GLU A 238 -12.39 10.37 10.13
CA GLU A 238 -13.57 11.00 9.48
C GLU A 238 -14.62 11.51 10.46
N VAL A 239 -14.49 11.18 11.75
CA VAL A 239 -15.46 11.57 12.79
C VAL A 239 -14.77 12.43 13.82
N VAL A 240 -15.23 13.68 13.96
CA VAL A 240 -14.74 14.60 14.99
C VAL A 240 -14.93 13.98 16.37
N PHE A 241 -13.87 13.94 17.18
CA PHE A 241 -13.90 13.34 18.49
C PHE A 241 -14.81 14.10 19.46
N ASP A 242 -15.90 13.48 19.85
CA ASP A 242 -16.83 13.93 20.88
C ASP A 242 -16.58 13.15 22.17
N GLN A 243 -15.82 13.73 23.08
CA GLN A 243 -15.42 13.08 24.33
C GLN A 243 -16.63 12.63 25.16
N LYS A 244 -17.73 13.41 25.22
CA LYS A 244 -18.90 13.06 26.01
C LYS A 244 -19.62 11.83 25.44
N LYS A 245 -19.86 11.78 24.14
CA LYS A 245 -20.47 10.63 23.48
C LYS A 245 -19.57 9.40 23.57
N PHE A 246 -18.26 9.58 23.39
CA PHE A 246 -17.29 8.51 23.51
C PHE A 246 -17.31 7.86 24.90
N LEU A 247 -17.22 8.68 25.96
CA LEU A 247 -17.26 8.18 27.35
C LEU A 247 -18.58 7.47 27.66
N ALA A 248 -19.70 8.03 27.22
CA ALA A 248 -21.01 7.38 27.40
C ALA A 248 -21.08 6.00 26.71
N ARG A 249 -20.49 5.87 25.49
CA ARG A 249 -20.43 4.60 24.76
C ARG A 249 -19.54 3.58 25.46
N VAL A 250 -18.35 3.99 25.95
CA VAL A 250 -17.43 3.13 26.67
C VAL A 250 -18.09 2.64 27.97
N ASP A 251 -18.69 3.51 28.75
CA ASP A 251 -19.35 3.19 30.02
C ASP A 251 -20.52 2.21 29.80
N ALA A 252 -21.34 2.45 28.76
CA ALA A 252 -22.41 1.53 28.39
C ALA A 252 -21.90 0.12 28.04
N ASN A 253 -20.78 0.04 27.29
CA ASN A 253 -20.14 -1.24 26.97
C ASN A 253 -19.61 -1.95 28.22
N VAL A 254 -18.90 -1.24 29.11
CA VAL A 254 -18.39 -1.81 30.35
C VAL A 254 -19.52 -2.28 31.26
N LYS A 255 -20.62 -1.53 31.39
CA LYS A 255 -21.79 -1.94 32.16
C LYS A 255 -22.47 -3.19 31.60
N LYS A 256 -22.55 -3.31 30.30
CA LYS A 256 -23.21 -4.44 29.61
C LYS A 256 -22.35 -5.68 29.54
N PHE A 257 -21.07 -5.55 29.18
CA PHE A 257 -20.18 -6.68 28.86
C PHE A 257 -19.09 -6.92 29.90
N GLY A 258 -18.91 -5.99 30.85
CA GLY A 258 -17.82 -6.01 31.84
C GLY A 258 -16.51 -5.38 31.39
N TYR A 259 -16.33 -5.14 30.10
CA TYR A 259 -15.12 -4.57 29.50
C TYR A 259 -15.43 -3.82 28.20
N CYS A 260 -14.42 -3.13 27.67
CA CYS A 260 -14.49 -2.48 26.36
C CYS A 260 -13.10 -2.44 25.70
N THR A 261 -13.03 -2.75 24.43
CA THR A 261 -11.84 -2.57 23.61
C THR A 261 -12.02 -1.36 22.70
N ILE A 262 -11.02 -0.50 22.62
CA ILE A 262 -11.03 0.69 21.79
C ILE A 262 -9.96 0.56 20.70
N VAL A 263 -10.30 0.87 19.45
CA VAL A 263 -9.34 1.02 18.36
C VAL A 263 -9.36 2.47 17.93
N VAL A 264 -8.23 3.14 18.07
CA VAL A 264 -8.09 4.56 17.71
C VAL A 264 -7.15 4.71 16.52
N SER A 265 -7.61 5.40 15.48
CA SER A 265 -6.73 5.86 14.40
C SER A 265 -5.85 7.02 14.87
N GLU A 266 -4.56 7.01 14.50
CA GLU A 266 -3.64 8.12 14.80
C GLU A 266 -4.14 9.47 14.29
N GLY A 267 -4.97 9.49 13.23
CA GLY A 267 -5.56 10.68 12.63
C GLY A 267 -6.83 11.19 13.31
N CYS A 268 -7.25 10.59 14.43
CA CYS A 268 -8.40 11.07 15.18
C CYS A 268 -8.12 12.48 15.74
N HIS A 269 -9.10 13.41 15.63
CA HIS A 269 -8.88 14.82 15.94
C HIS A 269 -10.04 15.45 16.73
N TYR A 270 -9.72 16.51 17.46
CA TYR A 270 -10.66 17.36 18.15
C TYR A 270 -11.46 18.26 17.20
N PRO A 271 -12.56 18.93 17.67
CA PRO A 271 -13.34 19.85 16.84
C PRO A 271 -12.56 21.02 16.25
N ASP A 272 -11.45 21.40 16.88
CA ASP A 272 -10.55 22.47 16.41
C ASP A 272 -9.53 21.99 15.36
N GLY A 273 -9.58 20.72 14.97
CA GLY A 273 -8.72 20.12 13.96
C GLY A 273 -7.38 19.60 14.48
N ARG A 274 -7.03 19.84 15.76
CA ARG A 274 -5.81 19.26 16.36
C ARG A 274 -5.96 17.76 16.53
N PHE A 275 -4.93 17.00 16.18
CA PHE A 275 -4.92 15.58 16.42
C PHE A 275 -4.90 15.25 17.92
N LEU A 276 -5.47 14.10 18.31
CA LEU A 276 -5.50 13.67 19.73
C LEU A 276 -4.09 13.56 20.31
N ALA A 277 -3.10 13.20 19.50
CA ALA A 277 -1.71 13.06 19.89
C ALA A 277 -0.75 13.64 18.84
N GLU A 278 -0.66 14.96 18.80
CA GLU A 278 0.28 15.68 17.95
C GLU A 278 1.61 15.84 18.69
N GLN A 279 2.72 15.35 18.09
CA GLN A 279 4.05 15.36 18.74
C GLN A 279 4.87 16.62 18.49
N GLY A 280 4.34 17.61 17.75
CA GLY A 280 5.03 18.88 17.45
C GLY A 280 6.24 18.77 16.52
N THR A 281 6.50 17.58 15.95
CA THR A 281 7.57 17.31 14.96
C THR A 281 6.96 16.96 13.60
N THR A 282 7.74 17.10 12.52
CA THR A 282 7.30 16.76 11.16
C THR A 282 8.12 15.61 10.57
N ASP A 283 7.48 14.81 9.71
CA ASP A 283 8.16 13.76 8.94
C ASP A 283 8.93 14.34 7.73
N ALA A 284 9.63 13.48 7.00
CA ALA A 284 10.41 13.87 5.82
C ALA A 284 9.58 14.49 4.67
N PHE A 285 8.24 14.42 4.73
CA PHE A 285 7.32 15.01 3.76
C PHE A 285 6.67 16.31 4.28
N GLY A 286 7.02 16.74 5.52
CA GLY A 286 6.47 17.94 6.15
C GLY A 286 5.12 17.73 6.86
N HIS A 287 4.68 16.49 7.05
CA HIS A 287 3.47 16.20 7.82
C HIS A 287 3.77 16.13 9.32
N ALA A 288 2.82 16.60 10.16
CA ALA A 288 2.93 16.44 11.62
C ALA A 288 3.17 14.97 11.98
N GLN A 289 4.18 14.71 12.81
CA GLN A 289 4.41 13.36 13.32
C GLN A 289 3.32 13.05 14.34
N LEU A 290 2.57 11.97 14.07
CA LEU A 290 1.50 11.49 14.93
C LEU A 290 1.98 10.27 15.72
N GLY A 291 1.29 9.98 16.81
CA GLY A 291 1.52 8.81 17.64
C GLY A 291 1.31 9.12 19.11
N GLY A 292 0.74 8.14 19.82
CA GLY A 292 0.37 8.31 21.22
C GLY A 292 -1.10 8.68 21.45
N ALA A 293 -1.98 8.49 20.46
CA ALA A 293 -3.43 8.65 20.64
C ALA A 293 -4.00 7.64 21.64
N ALA A 294 -3.46 6.41 21.68
CA ALA A 294 -3.90 5.39 22.63
C ALA A 294 -3.73 5.79 24.09
N PRO A 295 -2.57 6.27 24.57
CA PRO A 295 -2.43 6.74 25.94
C PRO A 295 -3.31 7.96 26.24
N VAL A 296 -3.51 8.87 25.29
CA VAL A 296 -4.43 10.03 25.49
C VAL A 296 -5.85 9.54 25.72
N VAL A 297 -6.36 8.68 24.86
CA VAL A 297 -7.71 8.08 24.98
C VAL A 297 -7.85 7.29 26.29
N ALA A 298 -6.83 6.51 26.65
CA ALA A 298 -6.83 5.72 27.87
C ALA A 298 -6.88 6.59 29.13
N ASN A 299 -6.14 7.70 29.16
CA ASN A 299 -6.18 8.66 30.27
C ASN A 299 -7.52 9.40 30.36
N ILE A 300 -8.12 9.80 29.25
CA ILE A 300 -9.46 10.39 29.22
C ILE A 300 -10.48 9.44 29.90
N ILE A 301 -10.41 8.13 29.61
CA ILE A 301 -11.30 7.14 30.23
C ILE A 301 -11.03 7.02 31.73
N LYS A 302 -9.75 6.92 32.12
CA LYS A 302 -9.35 6.78 33.53
C LYS A 302 -9.85 7.97 34.36
N ASP A 303 -9.60 9.21 33.86
CA ASP A 303 -9.90 10.42 34.60
C ASP A 303 -11.42 10.63 34.76
N ALA A 304 -12.20 10.26 33.73
CA ALA A 304 -13.65 10.45 33.74
C ALA A 304 -14.43 9.30 34.37
N LEU A 305 -13.99 8.04 34.19
CA LEU A 305 -14.76 6.84 34.56
C LEU A 305 -14.05 5.95 35.60
N GLY A 306 -12.78 6.21 35.91
CA GLY A 306 -12.00 5.44 36.90
C GLY A 306 -11.66 4.01 36.47
N TYR A 307 -11.88 3.63 35.21
CA TYR A 307 -11.60 2.28 34.75
C TYR A 307 -10.10 2.03 34.60
N LYS A 308 -9.63 0.87 35.08
CA LYS A 308 -8.27 0.41 34.84
C LYS A 308 -8.10 0.01 33.38
N PHE A 309 -6.98 0.44 32.77
CA PHE A 309 -6.70 0.24 31.38
C PHE A 309 -5.30 -0.29 31.10
N HIS A 310 -5.12 -0.83 29.90
CA HIS A 310 -3.85 -0.99 29.19
C HIS A 310 -4.00 -0.50 27.76
N TRP A 311 -2.88 -0.27 27.08
CA TRP A 311 -2.87 0.17 25.69
C TRP A 311 -1.66 -0.37 24.94
N ALA A 312 -1.77 -0.38 23.62
CA ALA A 312 -0.69 -0.69 22.69
C ALA A 312 -0.73 0.23 21.47
N VAL A 313 0.44 0.50 20.91
CA VAL A 313 0.58 1.14 19.61
C VAL A 313 1.07 0.09 18.63
N ALA A 314 0.27 -0.18 17.59
CA ALA A 314 0.61 -1.21 16.60
C ALA A 314 1.78 -0.79 15.70
N ASP A 315 1.93 0.50 15.43
CA ASP A 315 3.01 1.12 14.65
C ASP A 315 3.46 0.22 13.47
N TYR A 316 4.75 -0.02 13.30
CA TYR A 316 5.29 -0.82 12.21
C TYR A 316 4.92 -2.31 12.27
N LEU A 317 4.56 -2.84 13.44
CA LEU A 317 4.13 -4.23 13.57
C LEU A 317 2.94 -4.55 12.65
N GLN A 318 1.95 -3.66 12.57
CA GLN A 318 0.75 -3.87 11.75
C GLN A 318 1.06 -3.97 10.24
N ARG A 319 2.08 -3.29 9.75
CA ARG A 319 2.43 -3.31 8.31
C ARG A 319 3.50 -4.34 7.94
N ALA A 320 4.21 -4.89 8.93
CA ALA A 320 5.28 -5.87 8.75
C ALA A 320 4.84 -7.32 8.99
N ALA A 321 3.63 -7.56 9.50
CA ALA A 321 3.14 -8.84 9.98
C ALA A 321 2.88 -9.85 8.85
N ARG A 322 3.95 -10.31 8.17
CA ARG A 322 3.84 -11.29 7.06
C ARG A 322 3.29 -12.65 7.53
N HIS A 323 3.55 -13.02 8.78
CA HIS A 323 3.08 -14.25 9.40
C HIS A 323 1.55 -14.37 9.46
N ILE A 324 0.80 -13.27 9.36
CA ILE A 324 -0.66 -13.24 9.37
C ILE A 324 -1.25 -12.63 8.10
N ALA A 325 -0.45 -12.43 7.05
CA ALA A 325 -0.92 -11.79 5.83
C ALA A 325 -2.13 -12.51 5.22
N SER A 326 -3.05 -11.72 4.65
CA SER A 326 -4.19 -12.24 3.92
C SER A 326 -3.74 -12.88 2.60
N LYS A 327 -4.20 -14.10 2.33
CA LYS A 327 -3.96 -14.78 1.04
C LYS A 327 -4.52 -14.00 -0.14
N THR A 328 -5.68 -13.36 0.04
CA THR A 328 -6.28 -12.48 -0.97
C THR A 328 -5.33 -11.34 -1.32
N ASP A 329 -4.79 -10.66 -0.31
CA ASP A 329 -3.89 -9.52 -0.47
C ASP A 329 -2.56 -9.92 -1.12
N VAL A 330 -1.94 -11.02 -0.67
CA VAL A 330 -0.71 -11.57 -1.28
C VAL A 330 -0.92 -11.90 -2.76
N LYS A 331 -2.05 -12.54 -3.10
CA LYS A 331 -2.40 -12.88 -4.48
C LYS A 331 -2.58 -11.62 -5.33
N GLN A 332 -3.28 -10.62 -4.83
CA GLN A 332 -3.52 -9.37 -5.54
C GLN A 332 -2.22 -8.58 -5.74
N ALA A 333 -1.37 -8.49 -4.73
CA ALA A 333 -0.05 -7.87 -4.84
C ALA A 333 0.79 -8.51 -5.95
N TYR A 334 0.88 -9.82 -5.97
CA TYR A 334 1.58 -10.56 -7.01
C TYR A 334 1.00 -10.31 -8.41
N GLN A 335 -0.33 -10.39 -8.56
CA GLN A 335 -1.01 -10.17 -9.83
C GLN A 335 -0.81 -8.74 -10.37
N LEU A 336 -0.80 -7.74 -9.51
CA LEU A 336 -0.54 -6.34 -9.91
C LEU A 336 0.91 -6.15 -10.37
N GLY A 337 1.88 -6.85 -9.75
CA GLY A 337 3.25 -6.89 -10.25
C GLY A 337 3.35 -7.51 -11.65
N GLN A 338 2.65 -8.61 -11.91
CA GLN A 338 2.56 -9.24 -13.24
C GLN A 338 1.93 -8.28 -14.26
N ALA A 339 0.78 -7.72 -13.91
CA ALA A 339 0.03 -6.83 -14.78
C ALA A 339 0.81 -5.56 -15.16
N ALA A 340 1.64 -5.04 -14.26
CA ALA A 340 2.51 -3.90 -14.56
C ALA A 340 3.45 -4.20 -15.74
N VAL A 341 4.08 -5.37 -15.75
CA VAL A 341 4.94 -5.80 -16.87
C VAL A 341 4.14 -5.99 -18.15
N GLU A 342 2.99 -6.65 -18.08
CA GLU A 342 2.12 -6.89 -19.24
C GLU A 342 1.62 -5.57 -19.87
N LEU A 343 1.29 -4.57 -19.05
CA LEU A 343 0.91 -3.24 -19.53
C LEU A 343 2.05 -2.54 -20.25
N ALA A 344 3.26 -2.57 -19.67
CA ALA A 344 4.44 -2.00 -20.28
C ALA A 344 4.76 -2.66 -21.63
N LEU A 345 4.67 -3.99 -21.72
CA LEU A 345 4.90 -4.75 -22.97
C LEU A 345 3.83 -4.46 -24.05
N LYS A 346 2.64 -4.00 -23.64
CA LYS A 346 1.58 -3.52 -24.54
C LYS A 346 1.77 -2.03 -24.94
N GLY A 347 2.91 -1.44 -24.58
CA GLY A 347 3.20 -0.04 -24.89
C GLY A 347 2.44 0.99 -24.04
N ARG A 348 1.78 0.54 -22.95
CA ARG A 348 1.08 1.47 -22.03
C ARG A 348 2.12 2.30 -21.26
N ASN A 349 1.81 3.56 -21.06
CA ASN A 349 2.63 4.52 -20.35
C ASN A 349 1.77 5.35 -19.40
N ALA A 350 2.34 5.85 -18.32
CA ALA A 350 1.66 6.68 -17.33
C ALA A 350 0.37 6.03 -16.76
N VAL A 351 0.43 4.74 -16.44
CA VAL A 351 -0.73 3.98 -15.93
C VAL A 351 -0.40 3.19 -14.67
N MET A 352 -1.45 2.80 -13.97
CA MET A 352 -1.44 1.94 -12.79
C MET A 352 -2.38 0.74 -13.00
N PRO A 353 -1.94 -0.52 -12.85
CA PRO A 353 -2.87 -1.64 -12.76
C PRO A 353 -3.70 -1.54 -11.48
N THR A 354 -4.99 -1.86 -11.55
CA THR A 354 -5.95 -1.70 -10.46
C THR A 354 -6.69 -2.99 -10.17
N ILE A 355 -7.20 -3.14 -8.95
CA ILE A 355 -8.17 -4.18 -8.61
C ILE A 355 -9.57 -3.63 -8.86
N GLN A 356 -10.35 -4.30 -9.68
CA GLN A 356 -11.77 -4.00 -9.89
C GLN A 356 -12.61 -5.11 -9.27
N ARG A 357 -13.38 -4.79 -8.24
CA ARG A 357 -14.32 -5.71 -7.60
C ARG A 357 -15.50 -5.99 -8.53
N LEU A 358 -15.83 -7.26 -8.71
CA LEU A 358 -16.98 -7.70 -9.52
C LEU A 358 -18.14 -8.22 -8.65
N SER A 359 -17.82 -8.86 -7.51
CA SER A 359 -18.81 -9.34 -6.55
C SER A 359 -18.17 -9.56 -5.17
N ASP A 360 -19.02 -9.52 -4.11
CA ASP A 360 -18.59 -9.75 -2.73
C ASP A 360 -18.69 -11.24 -2.33
N VAL A 361 -19.77 -11.92 -2.76
CA VAL A 361 -20.03 -13.33 -2.40
C VAL A 361 -20.49 -14.07 -3.64
N PRO A 362 -19.69 -15.02 -4.17
CA PRO A 362 -18.27 -15.18 -3.86
C PRO A 362 -17.46 -13.95 -4.30
N TYR A 363 -16.39 -13.66 -3.58
CA TYR A 363 -15.53 -12.53 -3.96
C TYR A 363 -14.86 -12.78 -5.31
N LYS A 364 -15.12 -11.88 -6.25
CA LYS A 364 -14.49 -11.89 -7.57
C LYS A 364 -13.93 -10.53 -7.89
N ASN A 365 -12.74 -10.51 -8.48
CA ASN A 365 -12.11 -9.31 -8.98
C ASN A 365 -11.45 -9.58 -10.34
N ARG A 366 -11.12 -8.51 -11.04
CA ARG A 366 -10.26 -8.51 -12.22
C ARG A 366 -9.23 -7.41 -12.12
N ILE A 367 -8.18 -7.51 -12.92
CA ILE A 367 -7.23 -6.43 -13.10
C ILE A 367 -7.80 -5.42 -14.08
N GLY A 368 -7.85 -4.17 -13.66
CA GLY A 368 -8.16 -3.00 -14.48
C GLY A 368 -6.92 -2.13 -14.67
N VAL A 369 -7.12 -0.94 -15.23
CA VAL A 369 -6.06 0.05 -15.47
C VAL A 369 -6.62 1.44 -15.16
N ALA A 370 -5.81 2.28 -14.51
CA ALA A 370 -6.08 3.71 -14.31
C ALA A 370 -4.96 4.53 -14.92
N ASP A 371 -5.29 5.70 -15.47
CA ASP A 371 -4.30 6.67 -15.92
C ASP A 371 -3.73 7.41 -14.71
N LEU A 372 -2.42 7.65 -14.67
CA LEU A 372 -1.76 8.27 -13.51
C LEU A 372 -2.20 9.72 -13.27
N LYS A 373 -2.65 10.43 -14.29
CA LYS A 373 -3.23 11.77 -14.14
C LYS A 373 -4.45 11.80 -13.21
N ASP A 374 -5.19 10.69 -13.12
CA ASP A 374 -6.40 10.54 -12.30
C ASP A 374 -6.11 9.91 -10.93
N VAL A 375 -4.86 9.47 -10.71
CA VAL A 375 -4.40 8.84 -9.46
C VAL A 375 -3.48 9.76 -8.67
N ALA A 376 -2.58 10.47 -9.35
CA ALA A 376 -1.59 11.33 -8.72
C ALA A 376 -2.25 12.48 -7.93
N ASN A 377 -1.82 12.65 -6.67
CA ASN A 377 -2.33 13.68 -5.76
C ASN A 377 -3.85 13.61 -5.46
N VAL A 378 -4.46 12.42 -5.62
CA VAL A 378 -5.85 12.16 -5.26
C VAL A 378 -5.90 11.09 -4.17
N GLU A 379 -6.65 11.36 -3.10
CA GLU A 379 -6.87 10.40 -2.00
C GLU A 379 -8.28 9.80 -2.04
N LYS A 380 -8.36 8.50 -1.77
CA LYS A 380 -9.62 7.78 -1.59
C LYS A 380 -9.96 7.72 -0.11
N PHE A 381 -10.95 8.49 0.30
CA PHE A 381 -11.50 8.46 1.65
C PHE A 381 -12.44 7.27 1.86
N MET A 382 -12.64 6.90 3.12
CA MET A 382 -13.64 5.90 3.47
C MET A 382 -15.06 6.47 3.26
N PRO A 383 -15.96 5.74 2.57
CA PRO A 383 -17.34 6.21 2.38
C PRO A 383 -18.05 6.47 3.72
N LYS A 384 -18.77 7.59 3.83
CA LYS A 384 -19.48 7.96 5.07
C LYS A 384 -20.48 6.91 5.52
N ASP A 385 -21.10 6.18 4.58
CA ASP A 385 -22.04 5.10 4.86
C ASP A 385 -21.37 3.76 5.24
N PHE A 386 -20.04 3.74 5.38
CA PHE A 386 -19.29 2.65 5.99
C PHE A 386 -19.22 2.78 7.52
N ILE A 387 -19.34 4.02 8.04
CA ILE A 387 -19.34 4.29 9.48
C ILE A 387 -20.77 4.18 10.01
N SER A 388 -20.95 3.52 11.16
CA SER A 388 -22.24 3.39 11.83
C SER A 388 -22.77 4.76 12.25
N ARG A 389 -24.09 4.89 12.38
CA ARG A 389 -24.77 6.17 12.69
C ARG A 389 -24.30 6.82 13.99
N ASP A 390 -23.87 6.03 14.97
CA ASP A 390 -23.34 6.51 16.24
C ASP A 390 -21.88 6.99 16.15
N GLY A 391 -21.19 6.73 15.03
CA GLY A 391 -19.81 7.15 14.78
C GLY A 391 -18.74 6.22 15.39
N PHE A 392 -19.11 5.11 16.03
CA PHE A 392 -18.19 4.27 16.80
C PHE A 392 -18.03 2.83 16.28
N GLY A 393 -18.58 2.53 15.13
CA GLY A 393 -18.53 1.19 14.52
C GLY A 393 -18.65 1.24 13.01
N ILE A 394 -18.84 0.08 12.38
CA ILE A 394 -19.01 -0.05 10.93
C ILE A 394 -20.42 -0.54 10.58
N THR A 395 -20.83 -0.26 9.34
CA THR A 395 -22.09 -0.77 8.77
C THR A 395 -21.90 -2.15 8.12
N GLU A 396 -23.01 -2.84 7.83
CA GLU A 396 -22.99 -4.09 7.06
C GLU A 396 -22.36 -3.92 5.66
N ARG A 397 -22.48 -2.73 5.07
CA ARG A 397 -21.81 -2.43 3.80
C ARG A 397 -20.29 -2.43 3.92
N CYS A 398 -19.76 -1.81 4.96
CA CYS A 398 -18.33 -1.84 5.26
C CYS A 398 -17.84 -3.26 5.56
N LYS A 399 -18.58 -4.01 6.36
CA LYS A 399 -18.27 -5.40 6.68
C LYS A 399 -18.19 -6.27 5.42
N ARG A 400 -19.18 -6.18 4.52
CA ARG A 400 -19.15 -6.90 3.23
C ARG A 400 -17.94 -6.51 2.38
N TYR A 401 -17.52 -5.26 2.42
CA TYR A 401 -16.32 -4.80 1.74
C TYR A 401 -15.05 -5.42 2.32
N LEU A 402 -14.92 -5.43 3.65
CA LEU A 402 -13.70 -5.84 4.35
C LEU A 402 -13.50 -7.37 4.37
N LEU A 403 -14.58 -8.14 4.61
CA LEU A 403 -14.50 -9.59 4.82
C LEU A 403 -13.71 -10.35 3.76
N PRO A 404 -13.90 -10.12 2.44
CA PRO A 404 -13.15 -10.84 1.42
C PRO A 404 -11.66 -10.49 1.40
N LEU A 405 -11.30 -9.29 1.83
CA LEU A 405 -9.93 -8.79 1.78
C LEU A 405 -9.01 -9.42 2.84
N ILE A 406 -9.60 -9.90 3.94
CA ILE A 406 -8.84 -10.54 5.03
C ILE A 406 -8.78 -12.07 4.90
N GLN A 407 -9.33 -12.64 3.83
CA GLN A 407 -9.53 -14.09 3.71
C GLN A 407 -8.26 -14.87 3.36
N GLY A 408 -8.19 -16.05 3.95
CA GLY A 408 -7.21 -17.09 3.67
C GLY A 408 -5.85 -16.84 4.32
N GLU A 409 -5.11 -17.93 4.50
CA GLU A 409 -3.78 -17.98 5.08
C GLU A 409 -2.74 -18.23 3.98
N ASP A 410 -1.62 -17.50 4.06
CA ASP A 410 -0.47 -17.65 3.17
C ASP A 410 0.81 -17.52 4.00
N TYR A 411 0.99 -18.48 4.91
CA TYR A 411 2.09 -18.46 5.87
C TYR A 411 3.45 -18.65 5.19
N PRO A 412 4.50 -17.98 5.68
CA PRO A 412 5.87 -18.35 5.35
C PRO A 412 6.17 -19.75 5.89
N LYS A 413 7.17 -20.42 5.32
CA LYS A 413 7.70 -21.66 5.91
C LYS A 413 8.33 -21.32 7.26
N TYR A 414 8.08 -22.16 8.26
CA TYR A 414 8.70 -22.06 9.58
C TYR A 414 9.78 -23.12 9.74
N GLU A 415 10.89 -22.74 10.36
CA GLU A 415 11.98 -23.64 10.72
C GLU A 415 12.52 -23.22 12.09
N ASN A 416 12.66 -24.18 13.00
CA ASN A 416 13.07 -23.92 14.38
C ASN A 416 12.23 -22.84 15.09
N GLY A 417 10.92 -22.79 14.78
CA GLY A 417 9.98 -21.84 15.39
C GLY A 417 9.99 -20.44 14.80
N LEU A 418 10.84 -20.14 13.80
CA LEU A 418 10.92 -18.83 13.14
C LEU A 418 10.54 -18.91 11.66
N PRO A 419 9.88 -17.87 11.12
CA PRO A 419 9.56 -17.82 9.71
C PRO A 419 10.84 -17.66 8.87
N GLN A 420 10.92 -18.39 7.77
CA GLN A 420 12.05 -18.31 6.85
C GLN A 420 11.80 -17.20 5.82
N TYR A 421 12.60 -16.16 5.88
CA TYR A 421 12.58 -15.03 4.96
C TYR A 421 13.86 -15.03 4.11
N VAL A 422 13.71 -14.72 2.83
CA VAL A 422 14.87 -14.63 1.95
C VAL A 422 15.66 -13.34 2.20
N THR A 423 16.97 -13.49 2.24
CA THR A 423 17.92 -12.38 2.12
C THR A 423 18.60 -12.48 0.75
N LEU A 424 18.31 -11.53 -0.13
CA LEU A 424 18.89 -11.46 -1.46
C LEU A 424 20.37 -11.07 -1.41
N LYS A 425 21.16 -11.49 -2.40
CA LYS A 425 22.56 -11.07 -2.56
C LYS A 425 22.68 -9.57 -2.83
N ASN A 426 21.70 -9.01 -3.53
CA ASN A 426 21.63 -7.61 -3.89
C ASN A 426 22.92 -7.07 -4.54
N LEU A 427 23.45 -7.83 -5.52
CA LEU A 427 24.70 -7.50 -6.19
C LEU A 427 24.54 -6.23 -7.05
N ALA A 428 25.44 -5.28 -6.81
CA ALA A 428 25.42 -4.00 -7.49
C ALA A 428 25.82 -4.13 -8.99
N VAL A 429 25.17 -3.30 -9.80
CA VAL A 429 25.56 -3.07 -11.20
C VAL A 429 26.73 -2.07 -11.22
N PRO A 430 27.80 -2.29 -12.00
CA PRO A 430 28.86 -1.31 -12.15
C PRO A 430 28.34 0.06 -12.61
N LYS A 431 28.75 1.13 -11.94
CA LYS A 431 28.42 2.52 -12.32
C LYS A 431 29.10 2.88 -13.62
N LYS A 432 28.44 3.71 -14.42
CA LYS A 432 28.90 4.20 -15.73
C LYS A 432 29.03 5.72 -15.77
N LEU A 433 28.48 6.40 -14.77
CA LEU A 433 28.44 7.86 -14.70
C LEU A 433 29.17 8.34 -13.44
N GLU A 434 29.53 9.60 -13.45
CA GLU A 434 30.12 10.25 -12.27
C GLU A 434 29.19 10.23 -11.06
N THR A 435 29.78 10.38 -9.87
CA THR A 435 29.05 10.41 -8.61
C THR A 435 28.09 11.59 -8.57
N PHE A 436 26.86 11.32 -8.22
CA PHE A 436 25.81 12.32 -8.01
C PHE A 436 25.45 12.36 -6.51
N LYS A 437 25.46 13.57 -5.96
CA LYS A 437 24.97 13.81 -4.58
C LYS A 437 23.51 14.26 -4.63
N VAL A 438 22.66 13.51 -3.91
CA VAL A 438 21.23 13.77 -3.72
C VAL A 438 21.03 14.81 -2.63
#